data_402cd3f8d85fa386da0663748e7e7804
#
_entry.id   402cd3f8d85fa386da0663748e7e7804
#
_cell.length_a   1.000
_cell.length_b   1.000
_cell.length_c   1.000
_cell.angle_alpha   90.00
_cell.angle_beta   90.00
_cell.angle_gamma   90.00
#
_symmetry.space_group_name_H-M   'P 1'
#
loop_
_entity.id
_entity.type
_entity.pdbx_description
1 polymer ?
#
loop_
_entity_poly.entity_id
_entity_poly.type
_entity_poly.pdbx_seq_one_letter_code
_entity_poly.pdbx_strand_id
1 'polypeptide(L)'
;MLNFEHNLLYYNYRFSHLKTAKAHGLVAPHKPLLLLAVMELVEAGKIDSPRIMLSDELVSTFNHNAQFYDPEVEHYHPNIGMPYYHMHSEPFWRLVPREDGVTPNVTSISGLRHHYLYAEIDKELFSILFDVESRVSLQTTLIETYLKHD
;
A
#
# COMPACT_ATOMS: atom_id res chain seq x y z
N MET A 1 12.67 -16.28 -18.66
CA MET A 1 12.97 -15.06 -17.92
C MET A 1 11.80 -14.09 -18.02
N LEU A 2 11.22 -13.76 -16.89
CA LEU A 2 10.19 -12.77 -16.89
C LEU A 2 10.80 -11.43 -17.20
N ASN A 3 10.25 -10.83 -18.19
CA ASN A 3 10.72 -9.57 -18.62
C ASN A 3 10.21 -8.49 -17.67
N PHE A 4 11.10 -7.60 -17.32
CA PHE A 4 10.85 -6.51 -16.39
C PHE A 4 9.68 -5.61 -16.86
N GLU A 5 9.63 -5.34 -18.16
CA GLU A 5 8.56 -4.54 -18.76
C GLU A 5 7.20 -5.22 -18.64
N HIS A 6 7.17 -6.54 -18.78
CA HIS A 6 5.94 -7.32 -18.64
C HIS A 6 5.40 -7.22 -17.21
N ASN A 7 6.29 -7.33 -16.23
CA ASN A 7 5.92 -7.18 -14.81
C ASN A 7 5.43 -5.76 -14.53
N LEU A 8 6.07 -4.75 -15.08
CA LEU A 8 5.65 -3.37 -14.89
C LEU A 8 4.23 -3.14 -15.45
N LEU A 9 3.92 -3.68 -16.64
CA LEU A 9 2.58 -3.61 -17.21
C LEU A 9 1.55 -4.29 -16.32
N TYR A 10 1.88 -5.45 -15.78
CA TYR A 10 0.99 -6.19 -14.89
C TYR A 10 0.67 -5.40 -13.64
N TYR A 11 1.69 -4.85 -12.96
CA TYR A 11 1.45 -4.11 -11.71
C TYR A 11 0.84 -2.74 -11.95
N ASN A 12 1.11 -2.09 -13.07
CA ASN A 12 0.37 -0.88 -13.45
C ASN A 12 -1.12 -1.20 -13.58
N TYR A 13 -1.45 -2.32 -14.20
CA TYR A 13 -2.84 -2.77 -14.31
C TYR A 13 -3.44 -3.00 -12.93
N ARG A 14 -2.74 -3.76 -12.06
CA ARG A 14 -3.24 -4.05 -10.71
C ARG A 14 -3.44 -2.77 -9.89
N PHE A 15 -2.49 -1.83 -9.98
CA PHE A 15 -2.58 -0.59 -9.23
C PHE A 15 -3.71 0.32 -9.75
N SER A 16 -4.02 0.26 -11.03
CA SER A 16 -5.13 1.04 -11.57
C SER A 16 -6.50 0.38 -11.32
N HIS A 17 -6.50 -0.87 -10.81
CA HIS A 17 -7.74 -1.63 -10.58
C HIS A 17 -7.79 -2.17 -9.13
N LEU A 18 -7.38 -1.37 -8.17
CA LEU A 18 -7.47 -1.75 -6.75
C LEU A 18 -8.92 -1.86 -6.31
N LYS A 19 -9.20 -2.81 -5.44
CA LYS A 19 -10.51 -2.95 -4.82
C LYS A 19 -10.64 -1.90 -3.73
N THR A 20 -11.27 -0.78 -4.05
CA THR A 20 -11.43 0.35 -3.13
C THR A 20 -12.90 0.53 -2.80
N ALA A 21 -13.18 1.01 -1.58
CA ALA A 21 -14.52 1.35 -1.19
C ALA A 21 -14.94 2.66 -1.85
N LYS A 22 -16.22 2.79 -2.17
CA LYS A 22 -16.79 4.03 -2.71
C LYS A 22 -17.81 4.55 -1.71
N ALA A 23 -17.71 5.85 -1.42
CA ALA A 23 -18.65 6.53 -0.55
C ALA A 23 -19.06 7.83 -1.23
N HIS A 24 -20.37 8.08 -1.34
CA HIS A 24 -20.91 9.30 -1.96
C HIS A 24 -20.33 9.58 -3.35
N GLY A 25 -20.09 8.51 -4.13
CA GLY A 25 -19.55 8.64 -5.48
C GLY A 25 -18.04 8.84 -5.55
N LEU A 26 -17.36 8.92 -4.40
CA LEU A 26 -15.92 9.08 -4.33
C LEU A 26 -15.25 7.74 -4.01
N VAL A 27 -14.07 7.52 -4.59
CA VAL A 27 -13.27 6.34 -4.33
C VAL A 27 -12.42 6.61 -3.09
N ALA A 28 -12.47 5.70 -2.10
CA ALA A 28 -11.66 5.84 -0.89
C ALA A 28 -10.17 5.72 -1.25
N PRO A 29 -9.34 6.69 -0.82
CA PRO A 29 -7.94 6.76 -1.25
C PRO A 29 -6.97 5.95 -0.39
N HIS A 30 -7.44 5.13 0.53
CA HIS A 30 -6.58 4.56 1.58
C HIS A 30 -5.57 3.55 1.05
N LYS A 31 -5.96 2.65 0.15
CA LYS A 31 -5.01 1.70 -0.44
C LYS A 31 -3.96 2.41 -1.30
N PRO A 32 -4.35 3.35 -2.19
CA PRO A 32 -3.33 4.12 -2.92
C PRO A 32 -2.36 4.87 -2.01
N LEU A 33 -2.87 5.48 -0.93
CA LEU A 33 -2.02 6.20 0.01
C LEU A 33 -1.03 5.27 0.71
N LEU A 34 -1.46 4.05 1.05
CA LEU A 34 -0.56 3.06 1.64
C LEU A 34 0.54 2.66 0.66
N LEU A 35 0.18 2.37 -0.59
CA LEU A 35 1.17 1.99 -1.60
C LEU A 35 2.16 3.12 -1.87
N LEU A 36 1.72 4.37 -1.89
CA LEU A 36 2.63 5.51 -2.02
C LEU A 36 3.59 5.58 -0.85
N ALA A 37 3.12 5.34 0.38
CA ALA A 37 3.97 5.35 1.56
C ALA A 37 5.04 4.25 1.45
N VAL A 38 4.64 3.04 1.03
CA VAL A 38 5.59 1.95 0.81
C VAL A 38 6.66 2.36 -0.21
N MET A 39 6.26 2.96 -1.33
CA MET A 39 7.19 3.36 -2.37
C MET A 39 8.16 4.45 -1.89
N GLU A 40 7.68 5.40 -1.10
CA GLU A 40 8.55 6.43 -0.53
C GLU A 40 9.59 5.83 0.40
N LEU A 41 9.22 4.83 1.19
CA LEU A 41 10.17 4.19 2.10
C LEU A 41 11.14 3.26 1.37
N VAL A 42 10.73 2.66 0.24
CA VAL A 42 11.65 1.94 -0.62
C VAL A 42 12.71 2.90 -1.17
N GLU A 43 12.27 4.06 -1.66
CA GLU A 43 13.17 5.10 -2.18
C GLU A 43 14.16 5.57 -1.12
N ALA A 44 13.68 5.73 0.12
CA ALA A 44 14.52 6.19 1.23
C ALA A 44 15.42 5.10 1.81
N GLY A 45 15.34 3.87 1.29
CA GLY A 45 16.14 2.76 1.82
C GLY A 45 15.65 2.19 3.14
N LYS A 46 14.45 2.59 3.58
CA LYS A 46 13.87 2.12 4.84
C LYS A 46 13.14 0.79 4.68
N ILE A 47 12.65 0.50 3.47
CA ILE A 47 12.12 -0.81 3.11
C ILE A 47 13.08 -1.37 2.07
N ASP A 48 13.76 -2.46 2.42
CA ASP A 48 14.82 -3.05 1.60
C ASP A 48 14.54 -4.52 1.22
N SER A 49 13.31 -4.99 1.45
CA SER A 49 12.91 -6.35 1.12
C SER A 49 11.40 -6.37 0.84
N PRO A 50 10.86 -7.49 0.31
CA PRO A 50 9.42 -7.62 0.09
C PRO A 50 8.58 -7.67 1.37
N ARG A 51 9.20 -7.62 2.54
CA ARG A 51 8.51 -7.65 3.83
C ARG A 51 8.18 -6.23 4.27
N ILE A 52 6.90 -5.94 4.36
CA ILE A 52 6.43 -4.59 4.68
C ILE A 52 5.98 -4.58 6.15
N MET A 53 6.86 -4.14 7.02
CA MET A 53 6.56 -4.03 8.46
C MET A 53 5.61 -2.87 8.69
N LEU A 54 4.68 -3.03 9.63
CA LEU A 54 3.83 -1.92 10.06
C LEU A 54 4.62 -1.09 11.09
N SER A 55 5.61 -0.38 10.57
CA SER A 55 6.56 0.41 11.38
C SER A 55 5.99 1.80 11.68
N ASP A 56 6.58 2.47 12.67
CA ASP A 56 6.21 3.85 12.96
C ASP A 56 6.49 4.76 11.77
N GLU A 57 7.55 4.46 11.01
CA GLU A 57 7.90 5.23 9.81
C GLU A 57 6.83 5.07 8.73
N LEU A 58 6.31 3.86 8.55
CA LEU A 58 5.24 3.63 7.57
C LEU A 58 3.96 4.36 8.00
N VAL A 59 3.61 4.30 9.29
CA VAL A 59 2.45 5.00 9.84
C VAL A 59 2.59 6.50 9.59
N SER A 60 3.75 7.06 9.93
CA SER A 60 4.01 8.50 9.78
C SER A 60 3.93 8.93 8.31
N THR A 61 4.53 8.17 7.41
CA THR A 61 4.52 8.48 5.98
C THR A 61 3.10 8.40 5.41
N PHE A 62 2.36 7.39 5.81
CA PHE A 62 0.96 7.25 5.41
C PHE A 62 0.12 8.47 5.87
N ASN A 63 0.29 8.86 7.14
CA ASN A 63 -0.46 10.00 7.68
C ASN A 63 -0.11 11.30 6.97
N HIS A 64 1.16 11.48 6.63
CA HIS A 64 1.63 12.64 5.88
C HIS A 64 0.96 12.67 4.49
N ASN A 65 0.92 11.53 3.80
CA ASN A 65 0.29 11.43 2.49
C ASN A 65 -1.22 11.67 2.56
N ALA A 66 -1.87 11.19 3.62
CA ALA A 66 -3.29 11.43 3.80
C ALA A 66 -3.57 12.93 3.95
N GLN A 67 -2.74 13.65 4.71
CA GLN A 67 -2.87 15.10 4.85
C GLN A 67 -2.73 15.81 3.51
N PHE A 68 -1.82 15.34 2.67
CA PHE A 68 -1.53 16.01 1.41
C PHE A 68 -2.58 15.70 0.33
N TYR A 69 -3.04 14.46 0.23
CA TYR A 69 -3.85 14.00 -0.90
C TYR A 69 -5.34 13.85 -0.60
N ASP A 70 -5.73 13.67 0.66
CA ASP A 70 -7.12 13.35 1.01
C ASP A 70 -7.85 14.62 1.44
N PRO A 71 -8.81 15.12 0.62
CA PRO A 71 -9.52 16.34 0.97
C PRO A 71 -10.44 16.20 2.18
N GLU A 72 -10.79 14.94 2.54
CA GLU A 72 -11.69 14.67 3.67
C GLU A 72 -10.96 14.37 4.97
N VAL A 73 -9.63 14.47 4.98
CA VAL A 73 -8.82 14.07 6.14
C VAL A 73 -9.19 14.82 7.43
N GLU A 74 -9.67 16.06 7.31
CA GLU A 74 -10.07 16.86 8.48
C GLU A 74 -11.32 16.33 9.17
N HIS A 75 -12.11 15.52 8.47
CA HIS A 75 -13.37 14.97 8.98
C HIS A 75 -13.21 13.64 9.68
N TYR A 76 -12.01 13.05 9.64
CA TYR A 76 -11.74 11.78 10.31
C TYR A 76 -10.23 11.64 10.55
N HIS A 77 -9.87 10.69 11.42
CA HIS A 77 -8.45 10.39 11.66
C HIS A 77 -8.03 9.23 10.77
N PRO A 78 -7.05 9.42 9.88
CA PRO A 78 -6.58 8.33 9.04
C PRO A 78 -6.10 7.15 9.88
N ASN A 79 -6.51 5.95 9.51
CA ASN A 79 -6.09 4.72 10.19
C ASN A 79 -5.46 3.79 9.16
N ILE A 80 -4.14 3.73 9.15
CA ILE A 80 -3.39 2.87 8.23
C ILE A 80 -3.76 1.40 8.40
N GLY A 81 -4.23 1.00 9.59
CA GLY A 81 -4.61 -0.39 9.84
C GLY A 81 -5.67 -0.89 8.88
N MET A 82 -6.58 -0.02 8.47
CA MET A 82 -7.63 -0.40 7.53
C MET A 82 -7.07 -0.82 6.18
N PRO A 83 -6.31 0.03 5.45
CA PRO A 83 -5.77 -0.42 4.17
C PRO A 83 -4.68 -1.48 4.32
N TYR A 84 -3.91 -1.44 5.40
CA TYR A 84 -2.87 -2.45 5.63
C TYR A 84 -3.48 -3.85 5.70
N TYR A 85 -4.58 -4.00 6.44
CA TYR A 85 -5.28 -5.28 6.52
C TYR A 85 -5.99 -5.62 5.22
N HIS A 86 -6.82 -4.70 4.70
CA HIS A 86 -7.68 -4.97 3.55
C HIS A 86 -6.91 -5.13 2.24
N MET A 87 -5.64 -4.71 2.18
CA MET A 87 -4.81 -4.92 1.01
C MET A 87 -4.65 -6.41 0.68
N HIS A 88 -4.90 -7.31 1.65
CA HIS A 88 -4.79 -8.75 1.39
C HIS A 88 -5.80 -9.24 0.35
N SER A 89 -6.81 -8.44 0.01
CA SER A 89 -7.72 -8.78 -1.09
C SER A 89 -7.07 -8.59 -2.46
N GLU A 90 -5.92 -7.91 -2.52
CA GLU A 90 -5.14 -7.78 -3.75
C GLU A 90 -4.18 -8.97 -3.88
N PRO A 91 -3.94 -9.46 -5.10
CA PRO A 91 -3.12 -10.68 -5.26
C PRO A 91 -1.64 -10.50 -4.92
N PHE A 92 -1.17 -9.27 -4.79
CA PHE A 92 0.25 -9.00 -4.55
C PHE A 92 0.60 -8.72 -3.09
N TRP A 93 -0.35 -8.81 -2.15
CA TRP A 93 -0.14 -8.46 -0.74
C TRP A 93 -0.67 -9.57 0.15
N ARG A 94 0.18 -10.11 1.04
CA ARG A 94 -0.17 -11.20 1.94
C ARG A 94 0.20 -10.85 3.37
N LEU A 95 -0.72 -11.04 4.30
CA LEU A 95 -0.43 -10.88 5.72
C LEU A 95 0.21 -12.17 6.24
N VAL A 96 1.34 -12.04 6.93
CA VAL A 96 2.07 -13.18 7.49
C VAL A 96 1.80 -13.24 8.99
N PRO A 97 1.05 -14.24 9.47
CA PRO A 97 0.67 -14.30 10.88
C PRO A 97 1.84 -14.71 11.77
N ARG A 98 1.79 -14.27 13.03
CA ARG A 98 2.78 -14.69 14.01
C ARG A 98 2.59 -16.15 14.42
N GLU A 99 1.34 -16.61 14.41
CA GLU A 99 0.99 -17.99 14.72
C GLU A 99 0.30 -18.61 13.50
N ASP A 100 0.86 -19.71 13.00
CA ASP A 100 0.34 -20.37 11.79
C ASP A 100 -1.15 -20.68 11.93
N GLY A 101 -1.91 -20.28 10.91
CA GLY A 101 -3.35 -20.53 10.86
C GLY A 101 -4.19 -19.56 11.68
N VAL A 102 -3.58 -18.65 12.42
CA VAL A 102 -4.30 -17.64 13.21
C VAL A 102 -4.28 -16.32 12.47
N THR A 103 -5.35 -16.03 11.75
CA THR A 103 -5.46 -14.87 10.87
C THR A 103 -6.67 -14.01 11.23
N PRO A 104 -6.68 -13.38 12.41
CA PRO A 104 -7.86 -12.61 12.83
C PRO A 104 -8.08 -11.38 11.97
N ASN A 105 -9.34 -10.99 11.84
CA ASN A 105 -9.74 -9.77 11.18
C ASN A 105 -9.57 -8.62 12.17
N VAL A 106 -8.41 -7.95 12.11
CA VAL A 106 -8.11 -6.80 12.97
C VAL A 106 -7.61 -5.66 12.11
N THR A 107 -8.03 -4.45 12.43
CA THR A 107 -7.68 -3.26 11.65
C THR A 107 -7.06 -2.16 12.49
N SER A 108 -6.85 -2.40 13.79
CA SER A 108 -6.09 -1.46 14.62
C SER A 108 -4.60 -1.73 14.45
N ILE A 109 -3.79 -0.69 14.59
CA ILE A 109 -2.33 -0.83 14.50
C ILE A 109 -1.83 -1.83 15.54
N SER A 110 -2.28 -1.70 16.80
CA SER A 110 -1.84 -2.60 17.86
C SER A 110 -2.28 -4.05 17.61
N GLY A 111 -3.50 -4.26 17.13
CA GLY A 111 -3.99 -5.60 16.82
C GLY A 111 -3.22 -6.24 15.69
N LEU A 112 -2.93 -5.46 14.64
CA LEU A 112 -2.14 -5.96 13.51
C LEU A 112 -0.72 -6.33 13.94
N ARG A 113 -0.07 -5.50 14.76
CA ARG A 113 1.28 -5.79 15.26
C ARG A 113 1.30 -6.99 16.18
N HIS A 114 0.21 -7.20 16.92
CA HIS A 114 0.09 -8.34 17.84
C HIS A 114 -0.06 -9.67 17.10
N HIS A 115 -0.83 -9.68 16.02
CA HIS A 115 -1.20 -10.91 15.32
C HIS A 115 -0.39 -11.21 14.07
N TYR A 116 0.26 -10.23 13.47
CA TYR A 116 0.99 -10.39 12.20
C TYR A 116 2.43 -9.92 12.32
N LEU A 117 3.32 -10.66 11.65
CA LEU A 117 4.74 -10.29 11.59
C LEU A 117 4.95 -9.11 10.64
N TYR A 118 4.35 -9.19 9.45
CA TYR A 118 4.48 -8.19 8.39
C TYR A 118 3.51 -8.55 7.27
N ALA A 119 3.38 -7.67 6.31
CA ALA A 119 2.78 -8.00 5.02
C ALA A 119 3.90 -8.31 4.05
N GLU A 120 3.67 -9.24 3.14
CA GLU A 120 4.66 -9.61 2.14
C GLU A 120 4.12 -9.30 0.76
N ILE A 121 4.91 -8.59 -0.05
CA ILE A 121 4.55 -8.33 -1.44
C ILE A 121 5.32 -9.27 -2.36
N ASP A 122 4.88 -9.37 -3.61
CA ASP A 122 5.57 -10.19 -4.61
C ASP A 122 7.00 -9.70 -4.79
N LYS A 123 7.94 -10.62 -4.94
CA LYS A 123 9.35 -10.29 -5.22
C LYS A 123 9.50 -9.46 -6.49
N GLU A 124 8.71 -9.80 -7.50
CA GLU A 124 8.70 -9.09 -8.78
C GLU A 124 8.24 -7.65 -8.58
N LEU A 125 7.23 -7.44 -7.74
CA LEU A 125 6.76 -6.09 -7.42
C LEU A 125 7.85 -5.31 -6.69
N PHE A 126 8.49 -5.92 -5.70
CA PHE A 126 9.55 -5.23 -4.97
C PHE A 126 10.69 -4.81 -5.90
N SER A 127 11.10 -5.69 -6.83
CA SER A 127 12.13 -5.35 -7.81
C SER A 127 11.76 -4.13 -8.65
N ILE A 128 10.48 -4.05 -9.04
CA ILE A 128 9.97 -2.91 -9.80
C ILE A 128 9.97 -1.64 -8.94
N LEU A 129 9.57 -1.75 -7.68
CA LEU A 129 9.55 -0.60 -6.79
C LEU A 129 10.96 -0.07 -6.48
N PHE A 130 11.97 -0.94 -6.57
CA PHE A 130 13.35 -0.56 -6.35
C PHE A 130 13.93 0.20 -7.54
N ASP A 131 13.36 0.06 -8.74
CA ASP A 131 13.78 0.76 -9.94
C ASP A 131 13.12 2.14 -10.02
N VAL A 132 13.91 3.18 -10.20
CA VAL A 132 13.43 4.57 -10.14
C VAL A 132 12.34 4.85 -11.17
N GLU A 133 12.60 4.52 -12.44
CA GLU A 133 11.65 4.82 -13.52
C GLU A 133 10.33 4.05 -13.34
N SER A 134 10.42 2.79 -12.96
CA SER A 134 9.25 1.95 -12.76
C SER A 134 8.44 2.42 -11.56
N ARG A 135 9.13 2.80 -10.48
CA ARG A 135 8.48 3.35 -9.30
C ARG A 135 7.72 4.63 -9.62
N VAL A 136 8.34 5.54 -10.38
CA VAL A 136 7.68 6.77 -10.80
C VAL A 136 6.44 6.45 -11.64
N SER A 137 6.53 5.46 -12.52
CA SER A 137 5.39 5.04 -13.34
C SER A 137 4.22 4.57 -12.46
N LEU A 138 4.51 3.73 -11.46
CA LEU A 138 3.47 3.23 -10.55
C LEU A 138 2.91 4.34 -9.64
N GLN A 139 3.76 5.24 -9.17
CA GLN A 139 3.31 6.40 -8.39
C GLN A 139 2.35 7.26 -9.22
N THR A 140 2.70 7.52 -10.47
CA THR A 140 1.86 8.30 -11.38
C THR A 140 0.50 7.62 -11.57
N THR A 141 0.49 6.30 -11.77
CA THR A 141 -0.75 5.55 -11.91
C THR A 141 -1.66 5.73 -10.70
N LEU A 142 -1.11 5.63 -9.49
CA LEU A 142 -1.90 5.80 -8.26
C LEU A 142 -2.46 7.22 -8.14
N ILE A 143 -1.61 8.21 -8.39
CA ILE A 143 -2.02 9.62 -8.27
C ILE A 143 -3.09 9.96 -9.30
N GLU A 144 -2.85 9.61 -10.56
CA GLU A 144 -3.79 9.93 -11.64
C GLU A 144 -5.11 9.18 -11.51
N THR A 145 -5.08 7.94 -11.04
CA THR A 145 -6.28 7.12 -10.94
C THR A 145 -7.14 7.47 -9.73
N TYR A 146 -6.52 7.74 -8.57
CA TYR A 146 -7.25 7.82 -7.30
C TYR A 146 -7.13 9.13 -6.55
N LEU A 147 -6.06 9.89 -6.74
CA LEU A 147 -5.72 10.98 -5.84
C LEU A 147 -5.77 12.37 -6.48
N LYS A 148 -5.94 12.43 -7.78
CA LYS A 148 -6.02 13.70 -8.48
C LYS A 148 -7.42 14.27 -8.37
N HIS A 149 -7.52 15.48 -7.84
CA HIS A 149 -8.78 16.20 -7.73
C HIS A 149 -8.72 17.47 -8.56
N ASP A 150 -9.68 17.63 -9.44
CA ASP A 150 -9.81 18.83 -10.27
C ASP A 150 -10.75 19.83 -9.62
#